data_81088c7e7977144eedabbb93db259514
#
_entry.id   81088c7e7977144eedabbb93db259514
#
_cell.length_a   1.000
_cell.length_b   1.000
_cell.length_c   1.000
_cell.angle_alpha   90.00
_cell.angle_beta   90.00
_cell.angle_gamma   90.00
#
_symmetry.space_group_name_H-M   'P 1'
#
loop_
_entity.id
_entity.type
_entity.pdbx_description
1 polymer ?
#
loop_
_entity_poly.entity_id
_entity_poly.type
_entity_poly.pdbx_seq_one_letter_code
_entity_poly.pdbx_strand_id
1 'polypeptide(L)'
;MKKIYLKKLTAFGFTGILSFYLAGSVGAFECKVKQSSMAKPSGFPSRALTMIVPYGPAGGSGQIAAAMAEAVTGHTGVSINRDHKPGGSGTVGMTAYMSAPADGYTVLEHIDDASSAHALDSSRPNPSVDLIPLVISQVTFSQIYIRTNETRYNDWKSYAKWVKAQNGKSTIANVSKEGSMERVTMKFITEAAGLKIQQISFDKGAPRYGALLGGQVDALFEQPGDVRKFLDAGKFKPILTIFNERPSVFASVPTHRDMGMSFEPLLRFRGFYVHANAPANRVEWLQWAFQRAYCQNSYQKFNESKFMTVIDSYRDTAGARILINNSIAQYRDVYKAMGLDVK
;
A
#
# COMPACT_ATOMS: atom_id res chain seq x y z
N MET A 1 -11.00 20.13 29.69
CA MET A 1 -9.67 19.90 29.11
C MET A 1 -9.10 18.64 29.74
N LYS A 2 -9.40 17.47 29.18
CA LYS A 2 -8.91 16.17 29.68
C LYS A 2 -7.65 15.82 28.90
N LYS A 3 -6.49 15.84 29.59
CA LYS A 3 -5.26 15.20 29.15
C LYS A 3 -5.54 13.70 29.02
N ILE A 4 -5.78 13.21 27.84
CA ILE A 4 -5.98 11.80 27.57
C ILE A 4 -4.59 11.19 27.44
N TYR A 5 -4.28 10.49 28.43
CA TYR A 5 -3.31 9.47 28.75
C TYR A 5 -2.80 8.66 27.55
N LEU A 6 -1.62 9.04 27.07
CA LEU A 6 -0.69 8.11 26.40
C LEU A 6 0.14 7.39 27.48
N LYS A 7 -0.49 6.80 28.48
CA LYS A 7 0.18 5.94 29.47
C LYS A 7 -0.44 4.56 29.40
N LYS A 8 0.44 3.59 29.09
CA LYS A 8 0.26 2.13 29.12
C LYS A 8 -0.30 1.50 27.85
N LEU A 9 0.47 1.54 26.76
CA LEU A 9 0.70 0.30 26.03
C LEU A 9 1.91 -0.37 26.70
N THR A 10 1.67 -0.92 27.89
CA THR A 10 2.59 -1.87 28.51
C THR A 10 2.75 -3.04 27.56
N ALA A 11 3.97 -3.38 27.29
CA ALA A 11 4.46 -4.56 26.62
C ALA A 11 3.56 -5.78 26.93
N PHE A 12 2.63 -6.07 26.02
CA PHE A 12 2.16 -7.43 25.84
C PHE A 12 3.24 -8.14 25.05
N GLY A 13 3.85 -9.11 25.70
CA GLY A 13 4.91 -9.92 25.13
C GLY A 13 4.48 -10.57 23.83
N PHE A 14 4.83 -9.97 22.72
CA PHE A 14 4.90 -10.63 21.44
C PHE A 14 6.21 -11.41 21.41
N THR A 15 6.23 -12.59 22.06
CA THR A 15 7.16 -13.66 21.74
C THR A 15 6.74 -14.22 20.39
N GLY A 16 7.28 -13.69 19.34
CA GLY A 16 6.94 -14.21 18.03
C GLY A 16 7.75 -13.56 16.95
N ILE A 17 8.89 -14.18 16.64
CA ILE A 17 9.62 -14.05 15.39
C ILE A 17 10.18 -12.63 15.15
N LEU A 18 11.22 -12.32 15.89
CA LEU A 18 12.27 -11.41 15.46
C LEU A 18 12.94 -12.04 14.24
N SER A 19 12.37 -11.87 13.07
CA SER A 19 13.08 -12.16 11.83
C SER A 19 14.20 -11.14 11.74
N PHE A 20 15.40 -11.59 12.04
CA PHE A 20 16.64 -10.85 11.80
C PHE A 20 16.65 -10.44 10.32
N TYR A 21 16.34 -9.20 10.03
CA TYR A 21 16.71 -8.60 8.76
C TYR A 21 18.20 -8.32 8.81
N LEU A 22 19.00 -9.34 8.50
CA LEU A 22 20.39 -9.16 8.13
C LEU A 22 20.42 -8.25 6.91
N ALA A 23 21.11 -7.14 7.00
CA ALA A 23 21.57 -6.36 5.85
C ALA A 23 22.55 -7.24 5.05
N GLY A 24 21.99 -8.23 4.34
CA GLY A 24 22.70 -9.12 3.44
C GLY A 24 22.79 -8.45 2.07
N SER A 25 23.92 -8.58 1.42
CA SER A 25 24.11 -8.39 -0.02
C SER A 25 22.82 -8.71 -0.77
N VAL A 26 22.43 -7.86 -1.73
CA VAL A 26 21.31 -8.13 -2.64
C VAL A 26 21.63 -9.43 -3.38
N GLY A 27 21.32 -10.56 -2.76
CA GLY A 27 21.37 -11.88 -3.38
C GLY A 27 20.37 -11.88 -4.55
N ALA A 28 20.72 -12.55 -5.64
CA ALA A 28 19.81 -12.72 -6.76
C ALA A 28 18.45 -13.23 -6.23
N PHE A 29 17.36 -12.58 -6.66
CA PHE A 29 16.01 -12.98 -6.25
C PHE A 29 15.78 -14.46 -6.60
N GLU A 30 15.49 -15.27 -5.59
CA GLU A 30 15.12 -16.67 -5.78
C GLU A 30 13.59 -16.81 -5.83
N CYS A 31 13.11 -17.38 -6.93
CA CYS A 31 11.68 -17.63 -7.09
C CYS A 31 11.19 -18.73 -6.14
N LYS A 32 10.28 -18.37 -5.23
CA LYS A 32 9.68 -19.31 -4.27
C LYS A 32 8.67 -20.28 -4.91
N VAL A 33 8.26 -20.04 -6.17
CA VAL A 33 7.32 -20.88 -6.92
C VAL A 33 8.08 -21.97 -7.67
N LYS A 34 8.11 -23.19 -7.11
CA LYS A 34 8.87 -24.32 -7.67
C LYS A 34 8.30 -24.83 -9.00
N GLN A 35 6.97 -24.80 -9.15
CA GLN A 35 6.30 -25.29 -10.37
C GLN A 35 6.50 -24.31 -11.52
N SER A 36 7.23 -24.72 -12.57
CA SER A 36 7.54 -23.88 -13.73
C SER A 36 6.37 -23.74 -14.71
N SER A 37 5.49 -24.74 -14.79
CA SER A 37 4.30 -24.75 -15.65
C SER A 37 3.13 -25.41 -14.95
N MET A 38 1.92 -25.03 -15.32
CA MET A 38 0.67 -25.65 -14.88
C MET A 38 -0.30 -25.74 -16.07
N ALA A 39 -0.91 -26.89 -16.23
CA ALA A 39 -1.93 -27.09 -17.26
C ALA A 39 -3.15 -26.19 -16.99
N LYS A 40 -3.68 -25.58 -18.03
CA LYS A 40 -4.92 -24.82 -17.92
C LYS A 40 -6.08 -25.74 -17.62
N PRO A 41 -7.00 -25.39 -16.70
CA PRO A 41 -8.26 -26.12 -16.55
C PRO A 41 -9.02 -26.18 -17.87
N SER A 42 -9.76 -27.28 -18.10
CA SER A 42 -10.55 -27.42 -19.32
C SER A 42 -11.48 -26.22 -19.52
N GLY A 43 -11.39 -25.59 -20.71
CA GLY A 43 -12.19 -24.43 -21.07
C GLY A 43 -11.86 -23.13 -20.32
N PHE A 44 -10.76 -23.09 -19.53
CA PHE A 44 -10.37 -21.89 -18.77
C PHE A 44 -8.85 -21.65 -18.78
N PRO A 45 -8.41 -20.38 -19.00
CA PRO A 45 -9.21 -19.29 -19.56
C PRO A 45 -9.31 -19.42 -21.09
N SER A 46 -10.52 -19.29 -21.64
CA SER A 46 -10.79 -19.29 -23.09
C SER A 46 -10.86 -17.87 -23.70
N ARG A 47 -10.81 -16.85 -22.85
CA ARG A 47 -10.81 -15.43 -23.21
C ARG A 47 -9.92 -14.66 -22.24
N ALA A 48 -9.67 -13.40 -22.55
CA ALA A 48 -8.93 -12.48 -21.66
C ALA A 48 -9.59 -12.40 -20.27
N LEU A 49 -8.77 -12.27 -19.24
CA LEU A 49 -9.22 -11.93 -17.89
C LEU A 49 -9.51 -10.43 -17.81
N THR A 50 -10.36 -10.03 -16.88
CA THR A 50 -10.56 -8.64 -16.47
C THR A 50 -9.96 -8.42 -15.10
N MET A 51 -9.14 -7.39 -14.93
CA MET A 51 -8.62 -6.96 -13.63
C MET A 51 -9.29 -5.64 -13.23
N ILE A 52 -10.15 -5.69 -12.22
CA ILE A 52 -10.69 -4.47 -11.62
C ILE A 52 -9.60 -3.84 -10.75
N VAL A 53 -9.35 -2.55 -10.98
CA VAL A 53 -8.38 -1.73 -10.23
C VAL A 53 -9.12 -0.57 -9.59
N PRO A 54 -9.31 -0.54 -8.26
CA PRO A 54 -10.11 0.48 -7.57
C PRO A 54 -9.50 1.89 -7.54
N TYR A 55 -8.40 2.10 -8.25
CA TYR A 55 -7.64 3.36 -8.26
C TYR A 55 -7.26 3.77 -9.69
N GLY A 56 -6.82 5.02 -9.84
CA GLY A 56 -6.43 5.56 -11.14
C GLY A 56 -5.12 4.96 -11.68
N PRO A 57 -4.90 4.99 -13.00
CA PRO A 57 -3.76 4.30 -13.64
C PRO A 57 -2.38 4.88 -13.31
N ALA A 58 -2.28 6.14 -12.90
CA ALA A 58 -1.00 6.80 -12.63
C ALA A 58 -0.47 6.57 -11.20
N GLY A 59 -1.30 6.11 -10.27
CA GLY A 59 -0.90 5.76 -8.89
C GLY A 59 -0.30 4.37 -8.78
N GLY A 60 0.13 4.00 -7.57
CA GLY A 60 0.78 2.70 -7.32
C GLY A 60 -0.04 1.50 -7.76
N SER A 61 -1.34 1.46 -7.47
CA SER A 61 -2.26 0.39 -7.90
C SER A 61 -2.33 0.25 -9.42
N GLY A 62 -2.38 1.37 -10.16
CA GLY A 62 -2.38 1.33 -11.62
C GLY A 62 -1.07 0.82 -12.21
N GLN A 63 0.05 1.22 -11.59
CA GLN A 63 1.39 0.81 -12.01
C GLN A 63 1.63 -0.69 -11.77
N ILE A 64 1.26 -1.20 -10.58
CA ILE A 64 1.42 -2.63 -10.25
C ILE A 64 0.48 -3.50 -11.08
N ALA A 65 -0.76 -3.05 -11.32
CA ALA A 65 -1.71 -3.76 -12.16
C ALA A 65 -1.19 -3.90 -13.61
N ALA A 66 -0.52 -2.85 -14.13
CA ALA A 66 0.11 -2.91 -15.45
C ALA A 66 1.25 -3.93 -15.49
N ALA A 67 2.17 -3.87 -14.53
CA ALA A 67 3.33 -4.76 -14.49
C ALA A 67 2.91 -6.23 -14.27
N MET A 68 1.94 -6.48 -13.40
CA MET A 68 1.43 -7.83 -13.16
C MET A 68 0.69 -8.40 -14.38
N ALA A 69 -0.15 -7.60 -15.03
CA ALA A 69 -0.85 -8.03 -16.25
C ALA A 69 0.14 -8.40 -17.36
N GLU A 70 1.19 -7.60 -17.55
CA GLU A 70 2.26 -7.89 -18.50
C GLU A 70 3.00 -9.19 -18.14
N ALA A 71 3.39 -9.36 -16.88
CA ALA A 71 4.11 -10.54 -16.42
C ALA A 71 3.27 -11.82 -16.53
N VAL A 72 1.97 -11.79 -16.17
CA VAL A 72 1.06 -12.93 -16.36
C VAL A 72 0.90 -13.25 -17.84
N THR A 73 0.65 -12.24 -18.68
CA THR A 73 0.50 -12.42 -20.12
C THR A 73 1.76 -13.04 -20.74
N GLY A 74 2.94 -12.55 -20.33
CA GLY A 74 4.23 -12.98 -20.87
C GLY A 74 4.52 -14.47 -20.66
N HIS A 75 4.12 -15.05 -19.51
CA HIS A 75 4.42 -16.46 -19.25
C HIS A 75 3.24 -17.44 -19.47
N THR A 76 1.99 -16.94 -19.53
CA THR A 76 0.80 -17.78 -19.73
C THR A 76 0.19 -17.67 -21.11
N GLY A 77 0.48 -16.59 -21.84
CA GLY A 77 -0.22 -16.21 -23.08
C GLY A 77 -1.65 -15.67 -22.84
N VAL A 78 -2.09 -15.50 -21.60
CA VAL A 78 -3.44 -15.03 -21.27
C VAL A 78 -3.44 -13.53 -21.02
N SER A 79 -4.12 -12.77 -21.86
CA SER A 79 -4.24 -11.31 -21.72
C SER A 79 -5.09 -10.92 -20.51
N ILE A 80 -4.75 -9.80 -19.89
CA ILE A 80 -5.51 -9.19 -18.79
C ILE A 80 -5.88 -7.75 -19.16
N ASN A 81 -7.18 -7.49 -19.28
CA ASN A 81 -7.74 -6.16 -19.45
C ASN A 81 -7.88 -5.47 -18.08
N ARG A 82 -7.35 -4.27 -17.94
CA ARG A 82 -7.43 -3.50 -16.69
C ARG A 82 -8.60 -2.54 -16.74
N ASP A 83 -9.54 -2.70 -15.80
CA ASP A 83 -10.72 -1.84 -15.66
C ASP A 83 -10.57 -0.97 -14.41
N HIS A 84 -10.24 0.30 -14.61
CA HIS A 84 -10.02 1.25 -13.53
C HIS A 84 -11.34 1.84 -13.04
N LYS A 85 -11.70 1.57 -11.78
CA LYS A 85 -12.93 2.05 -11.12
C LYS A 85 -12.59 2.83 -9.84
N PRO A 86 -11.98 4.01 -9.96
CA PRO A 86 -11.60 4.82 -8.80
C PRO A 86 -12.81 5.43 -8.11
N GLY A 87 -12.68 5.67 -6.80
CA GLY A 87 -13.65 6.40 -5.99
C GLY A 87 -13.89 5.75 -4.63
N GLY A 88 -14.21 6.59 -3.64
CA GLY A 88 -14.56 6.18 -2.29
C GLY A 88 -13.52 5.32 -1.58
N SER A 89 -12.23 5.61 -1.77
CA SER A 89 -11.12 4.80 -1.20
C SER A 89 -11.17 3.33 -1.61
N GLY A 90 -11.45 3.09 -2.90
CA GLY A 90 -11.55 1.74 -3.44
C GLY A 90 -12.92 1.08 -3.30
N THR A 91 -13.87 1.70 -2.60
CA THR A 91 -15.22 1.14 -2.41
C THR A 91 -15.95 0.92 -3.73
N VAL A 92 -15.84 1.87 -4.69
CA VAL A 92 -16.49 1.75 -6.00
C VAL A 92 -15.97 0.52 -6.75
N GLY A 93 -14.65 0.33 -6.81
CA GLY A 93 -14.05 -0.83 -7.45
C GLY A 93 -14.36 -2.14 -6.73
N MET A 94 -14.32 -2.15 -5.39
CA MET A 94 -14.70 -3.33 -4.60
C MET A 94 -16.15 -3.73 -4.85
N THR A 95 -17.11 -2.78 -4.84
CA THR A 95 -18.53 -3.06 -5.13
C THR A 95 -18.70 -3.62 -6.54
N ALA A 96 -18.06 -3.01 -7.53
CA ALA A 96 -18.10 -3.52 -8.91
C ALA A 96 -17.52 -4.94 -9.02
N TYR A 97 -16.45 -5.21 -8.29
CA TYR A 97 -15.84 -6.55 -8.25
C TYR A 97 -16.77 -7.59 -7.60
N MET A 98 -17.34 -7.28 -6.43
CA MET A 98 -18.23 -8.20 -5.71
C MET A 98 -19.54 -8.47 -6.47
N SER A 99 -19.92 -7.59 -7.40
CA SER A 99 -21.06 -7.77 -8.29
C SER A 99 -20.75 -8.53 -9.58
N ALA A 100 -19.47 -8.79 -9.87
CA ALA A 100 -19.04 -9.56 -11.03
C ALA A 100 -19.26 -11.07 -10.81
N PRO A 101 -19.43 -11.86 -11.89
CA PRO A 101 -19.53 -13.30 -11.76
C PRO A 101 -18.32 -13.91 -11.05
N ALA A 102 -18.56 -14.80 -10.08
CA ALA A 102 -17.52 -15.53 -9.36
C ALA A 102 -16.99 -16.73 -10.19
N ASP A 103 -16.65 -16.50 -11.45
CA ASP A 103 -16.25 -17.53 -12.42
C ASP A 103 -14.73 -17.60 -12.65
N GLY A 104 -13.96 -16.75 -11.96
CA GLY A 104 -12.50 -16.65 -12.09
C GLY A 104 -12.02 -15.80 -13.28
N TYR A 105 -12.90 -15.29 -14.16
CA TYR A 105 -12.49 -14.39 -15.24
C TYR A 105 -12.28 -12.95 -14.79
N THR A 106 -12.79 -12.59 -13.62
CA THR A 106 -12.54 -11.28 -13.01
C THR A 106 -11.62 -11.44 -11.81
N VAL A 107 -10.51 -10.73 -11.79
CA VAL A 107 -9.58 -10.60 -10.66
C VAL A 107 -9.62 -9.18 -10.13
N LEU A 108 -9.23 -9.00 -8.88
CA LEU A 108 -9.17 -7.69 -8.22
C LEU A 108 -7.72 -7.37 -7.87
N GLU A 109 -7.23 -6.18 -8.22
CA GLU A 109 -6.12 -5.56 -7.54
C GLU A 109 -6.66 -4.77 -6.36
N HIS A 110 -6.08 -4.91 -5.17
CA HIS A 110 -6.44 -4.06 -4.03
C HIS A 110 -5.28 -3.87 -3.07
N ILE A 111 -5.40 -2.82 -2.27
CA ILE A 111 -4.42 -2.42 -1.25
C ILE A 111 -4.96 -2.69 0.16
N ASP A 112 -4.15 -2.42 1.18
CA ASP A 112 -4.52 -2.51 2.59
C ASP A 112 -5.80 -1.73 2.97
N ASP A 113 -6.27 -0.79 2.14
CA ASP A 113 -7.55 -0.10 2.33
C ASP A 113 -8.75 -1.05 2.36
N ALA A 114 -8.67 -2.26 1.77
CA ALA A 114 -9.68 -3.30 1.93
C ALA A 114 -9.74 -3.80 3.37
N SER A 115 -8.58 -4.01 4.00
CA SER A 115 -8.47 -4.41 5.41
C SER A 115 -8.97 -3.31 6.35
N SER A 116 -8.58 -2.06 6.09
CA SER A 116 -9.01 -0.91 6.88
C SER A 116 -10.53 -0.68 6.79
N ALA A 117 -11.11 -0.86 5.61
CA ALA A 117 -12.54 -0.72 5.40
C ALA A 117 -13.36 -1.77 6.15
N HIS A 118 -12.93 -3.06 6.11
CA HIS A 118 -13.55 -4.13 6.87
C HIS A 118 -13.32 -3.97 8.38
N ALA A 119 -12.14 -3.51 8.79
CA ALA A 119 -11.83 -3.25 10.20
C ALA A 119 -12.74 -2.16 10.81
N LEU A 120 -13.10 -1.14 10.02
CA LEU A 120 -13.98 -0.05 10.45
C LEU A 120 -15.46 -0.46 10.43
N ASP A 121 -15.85 -1.29 9.47
CA ASP A 121 -17.23 -1.70 9.23
C ASP A 121 -17.25 -3.16 8.74
N SER A 122 -17.61 -4.08 9.65
CA SER A 122 -17.60 -5.52 9.40
C SER A 122 -18.65 -5.98 8.39
N SER A 123 -19.61 -5.14 8.00
CA SER A 123 -20.55 -5.41 6.91
C SER A 123 -19.90 -5.32 5.51
N ARG A 124 -18.69 -4.75 5.42
CA ARG A 124 -17.92 -4.68 4.19
C ARG A 124 -17.21 -6.00 3.92
N PRO A 125 -16.89 -6.31 2.64
CA PRO A 125 -16.19 -7.54 2.30
C PRO A 125 -14.92 -7.72 3.14
N ASN A 126 -14.76 -8.92 3.68
CA ASN A 126 -13.54 -9.33 4.37
C ASN A 126 -12.52 -9.85 3.34
N PRO A 127 -11.40 -9.15 3.11
CA PRO A 127 -10.44 -9.55 2.07
C PRO A 127 -9.72 -10.88 2.37
N SER A 128 -9.86 -11.44 3.57
CA SER A 128 -9.31 -12.73 3.95
C SER A 128 -10.32 -13.89 3.82
N VAL A 129 -11.63 -13.60 3.76
CA VAL A 129 -12.72 -14.60 3.76
C VAL A 129 -13.49 -14.57 2.44
N ASP A 130 -13.96 -13.38 2.03
CA ASP A 130 -14.79 -13.22 0.83
C ASP A 130 -13.96 -13.22 -0.46
N LEU A 131 -12.63 -13.07 -0.30
CA LEU A 131 -11.65 -13.13 -1.37
C LEU A 131 -10.60 -14.21 -1.10
N ILE A 132 -10.04 -14.74 -2.17
CA ILE A 132 -8.85 -15.61 -2.10
C ILE A 132 -7.68 -14.76 -2.61
N PRO A 133 -6.68 -14.44 -1.78
CA PRO A 133 -5.46 -13.79 -2.25
C PRO A 133 -4.72 -14.71 -3.21
N LEU A 134 -4.42 -14.23 -4.40
CA LEU A 134 -3.56 -14.91 -5.37
C LEU A 134 -2.10 -14.72 -4.99
N VAL A 135 -1.74 -13.47 -4.71
CA VAL A 135 -0.42 -13.05 -4.23
C VAL A 135 -0.48 -11.63 -3.65
N ILE A 136 0.21 -11.38 -2.54
CA ILE A 136 0.67 -10.02 -2.21
C ILE A 136 2.03 -9.86 -2.85
N SER A 137 2.19 -8.83 -3.62
CA SER A 137 3.37 -8.63 -4.46
C SER A 137 4.14 -7.34 -4.18
N GLN A 138 3.60 -6.48 -3.32
CA GLN A 138 4.28 -5.31 -2.78
C GLN A 138 3.92 -5.08 -1.32
N VAL A 139 4.95 -4.86 -0.49
CA VAL A 139 4.86 -4.31 0.86
C VAL A 139 5.86 -3.17 0.95
N THR A 140 5.42 -2.00 1.39
CA THR A 140 6.27 -0.81 1.37
C THR A 140 5.93 0.15 2.51
N PHE A 141 6.89 0.99 2.84
CA PHE A 141 6.77 2.09 3.79
C PHE A 141 6.32 3.38 3.09
N SER A 142 6.02 4.38 3.89
CA SER A 142 5.59 5.70 3.41
C SER A 142 6.62 6.79 3.75
N GLN A 143 6.55 7.89 3.03
CA GLN A 143 7.37 9.08 3.30
C GLN A 143 6.55 10.36 3.13
N ILE A 144 7.02 11.44 3.76
CA ILE A 144 6.52 12.79 3.49
C ILE A 144 7.50 13.47 2.54
N TYR A 145 6.96 14.03 1.46
CA TYR A 145 7.69 14.69 0.39
C TYR A 145 7.37 16.17 0.31
N ILE A 146 8.37 16.95 -0.11
CA ILE A 146 8.23 18.35 -0.48
C ILE A 146 8.82 18.58 -1.88
N ARG A 147 8.52 19.72 -2.48
CA ARG A 147 9.20 20.16 -3.72
C ARG A 147 10.67 20.41 -3.44
N THR A 148 11.56 20.11 -4.38
CA THR A 148 12.99 20.44 -4.24
C THR A 148 13.28 21.94 -4.31
N ASN A 149 12.46 22.71 -5.02
CA ASN A 149 12.54 24.16 -5.11
C ASN A 149 11.77 24.90 -4.00
N GLU A 150 11.36 24.20 -2.94
CA GLU A 150 10.74 24.83 -1.78
C GLU A 150 11.78 25.65 -0.99
N THR A 151 11.45 26.90 -0.68
CA THR A 151 12.36 27.83 -0.01
C THR A 151 12.01 28.09 1.46
N ARG A 152 10.77 27.77 1.87
CA ARG A 152 10.28 28.01 3.24
C ARG A 152 10.82 27.00 4.26
N TYR A 153 11.16 25.80 3.79
CA TYR A 153 11.69 24.67 4.56
C TYR A 153 12.38 23.67 3.64
N ASN A 154 13.32 22.90 4.17
CA ASN A 154 14.10 21.97 3.36
C ASN A 154 14.30 20.58 3.98
N ASP A 155 13.86 20.35 5.22
CA ASP A 155 13.91 19.11 5.97
C ASP A 155 12.71 19.01 6.93
N TRP A 156 12.58 17.89 7.63
CA TRP A 156 11.49 17.68 8.58
C TRP A 156 11.46 18.72 9.71
N LYS A 157 12.59 19.06 10.29
CA LYS A 157 12.66 20.00 11.43
C LYS A 157 12.20 21.39 11.03
N SER A 158 12.70 21.91 9.92
CA SER A 158 12.30 23.21 9.37
C SER A 158 10.85 23.20 8.88
N TYR A 159 10.38 22.11 8.25
CA TYR A 159 8.96 21.93 7.88
C TYR A 159 8.05 21.95 9.10
N ALA A 160 8.34 21.16 10.14
CA ALA A 160 7.54 21.11 11.37
C ALA A 160 7.49 22.47 12.09
N LYS A 161 8.63 23.20 12.13
CA LYS A 161 8.69 24.56 12.66
C LYS A 161 7.80 25.51 11.86
N TRP A 162 7.88 25.46 10.53
CA TRP A 162 7.06 26.29 9.65
C TRP A 162 5.57 25.96 9.82
N VAL A 163 5.18 24.67 9.84
CA VAL A 163 3.80 24.23 10.05
C VAL A 163 3.21 24.79 11.35
N LYS A 164 3.96 24.77 12.45
CA LYS A 164 3.53 25.34 13.73
C LYS A 164 3.19 26.84 13.61
N ALA A 165 3.96 27.57 12.82
CA ALA A 165 3.73 29.01 12.59
C ALA A 165 2.49 29.29 11.70
N GLN A 166 1.99 28.30 10.92
CA GLN A 166 0.84 28.48 10.03
C GLN A 166 -0.53 28.37 10.75
N ASN A 167 -0.56 28.04 12.03
CA ASN A 167 -1.82 27.94 12.80
C ASN A 167 -2.89 27.03 12.15
N GLY A 168 -2.47 25.90 11.55
CA GLY A 168 -3.39 24.96 10.91
C GLY A 168 -3.77 25.31 9.46
N LYS A 169 -3.09 26.26 8.82
CA LYS A 169 -3.30 26.58 7.39
C LYS A 169 -2.42 25.75 6.46
N SER A 170 -1.42 25.03 6.99
CA SER A 170 -0.58 24.14 6.18
C SER A 170 -1.37 22.96 5.66
N THR A 171 -1.03 22.49 4.47
CA THR A 171 -1.74 21.44 3.75
C THR A 171 -0.83 20.27 3.39
N ILE A 172 -1.38 19.06 3.41
CA ILE A 172 -0.71 17.85 2.89
C ILE A 172 -1.66 17.07 1.99
N ALA A 173 -1.17 16.70 0.81
CA ALA A 173 -1.90 15.82 -0.09
C ALA A 173 -1.74 14.37 0.35
N ASN A 174 -2.84 13.65 0.37
CA ASN A 174 -2.88 12.20 0.55
C ASN A 174 -4.00 11.56 -0.28
N VAL A 175 -4.23 10.27 -0.10
CA VAL A 175 -5.32 9.55 -0.76
C VAL A 175 -6.33 9.12 0.30
N SER A 176 -7.57 8.90 -0.14
CA SER A 176 -8.58 8.20 0.64
C SER A 176 -9.27 9.02 1.73
N LYS A 177 -10.23 8.36 2.39
CA LYS A 177 -11.13 8.93 3.41
C LYS A 177 -10.60 8.71 4.83
N GLU A 178 -11.33 9.21 5.79
CA GLU A 178 -11.13 8.94 7.22
C GLU A 178 -10.97 7.42 7.46
N GLY A 179 -10.03 7.06 8.32
CA GLY A 179 -9.70 5.67 8.64
C GLY A 179 -8.73 4.99 7.67
N SER A 180 -8.41 5.57 6.50
CA SER A 180 -7.37 5.02 5.62
C SER A 180 -5.98 5.13 6.24
N MET A 181 -5.04 4.29 5.77
CA MET A 181 -3.67 4.24 6.26
C MET A 181 -3.01 5.61 6.32
N GLU A 182 -3.12 6.39 5.24
CA GLU A 182 -2.48 7.70 5.15
C GLU A 182 -3.08 8.70 6.15
N ARG A 183 -4.41 8.72 6.27
CA ARG A 183 -5.12 9.60 7.21
C ARG A 183 -4.78 9.28 8.66
N VAL A 184 -4.77 8.00 9.02
CA VAL A 184 -4.43 7.50 10.35
C VAL A 184 -2.98 7.81 10.67
N THR A 185 -2.05 7.51 9.77
CA THR A 185 -0.62 7.79 9.98
C THR A 185 -0.37 9.29 10.15
N MET A 186 -1.02 10.14 9.35
CA MET A 186 -0.90 11.59 9.50
C MET A 186 -1.46 12.08 10.84
N LYS A 187 -2.52 11.46 11.36
CA LYS A 187 -3.02 11.77 12.71
C LYS A 187 -1.96 11.46 13.77
N PHE A 188 -1.32 10.28 13.70
CA PHE A 188 -0.23 9.93 14.62
C PHE A 188 0.94 10.92 14.55
N ILE A 189 1.35 11.31 13.35
CA ILE A 189 2.43 12.27 13.15
C ILE A 189 2.04 13.64 13.73
N THR A 190 0.83 14.12 13.45
CA THR A 190 0.40 15.44 13.90
C THR A 190 0.23 15.51 15.41
N GLU A 191 -0.30 14.46 16.03
CA GLU A 191 -0.41 14.35 17.49
C GLU A 191 0.96 14.28 18.18
N ALA A 192 1.85 13.37 17.69
CA ALA A 192 3.17 13.17 18.27
C ALA A 192 4.08 14.40 18.13
N ALA A 193 4.01 15.11 17.00
CA ALA A 193 4.84 16.30 16.73
C ALA A 193 4.18 17.64 17.17
N GLY A 194 2.94 17.60 17.67
CA GLY A 194 2.17 18.80 18.04
C GLY A 194 1.91 19.72 16.83
N LEU A 195 1.50 19.14 15.70
CA LEU A 195 1.25 19.85 14.44
C LEU A 195 -0.25 19.96 14.16
N LYS A 196 -0.63 20.97 13.38
CA LYS A 196 -1.97 21.12 12.79
C LYS A 196 -1.82 21.22 11.28
N ILE A 197 -2.25 20.20 10.54
CA ILE A 197 -2.12 20.10 9.08
C ILE A 197 -3.48 19.72 8.49
N GLN A 198 -3.92 20.44 7.46
CA GLN A 198 -5.10 20.10 6.70
C GLN A 198 -4.75 18.99 5.70
N GLN A 199 -5.44 17.88 5.77
CA GLN A 199 -5.25 16.75 4.88
C GLN A 199 -6.19 16.89 3.68
N ILE A 200 -5.62 17.09 2.49
CA ILE A 200 -6.35 17.24 1.22
C ILE A 200 -6.34 15.91 0.48
N SER A 201 -7.51 15.30 0.32
CA SER A 201 -7.64 13.97 -0.32
C SER A 201 -7.79 14.08 -1.84
N PHE A 202 -7.16 13.12 -2.52
CA PHE A 202 -7.26 12.94 -3.97
C PHE A 202 -7.54 11.46 -4.28
N ASP A 203 -8.52 11.18 -5.13
CA ASP A 203 -8.82 9.81 -5.57
C ASP A 203 -7.85 9.28 -6.64
N LYS A 204 -7.02 10.16 -7.20
CA LYS A 204 -6.10 9.82 -8.30
C LYS A 204 -4.70 10.37 -8.03
N GLY A 205 -3.66 9.61 -8.41
CA GLY A 205 -2.26 10.01 -8.21
C GLY A 205 -1.87 11.24 -9.03
N ALA A 206 -2.26 11.33 -10.30
CA ALA A 206 -1.81 12.44 -11.16
C ALA A 206 -2.22 13.84 -10.65
N PRO A 207 -3.48 14.12 -10.27
CA PRO A 207 -3.85 15.38 -9.66
C PRO A 207 -3.10 15.64 -8.33
N ARG A 208 -2.92 14.60 -7.50
CA ARG A 208 -2.22 14.70 -6.22
C ARG A 208 -0.75 15.12 -6.39
N TYR A 209 -0.04 14.50 -7.32
CA TYR A 209 1.34 14.86 -7.62
C TYR A 209 1.45 16.24 -8.27
N GLY A 210 0.50 16.57 -9.15
CA GLY A 210 0.38 17.90 -9.75
C GLY A 210 0.17 18.99 -8.73
N ALA A 211 -0.63 18.73 -7.70
CA ALA A 211 -0.89 19.67 -6.61
C ALA A 211 0.39 20.02 -5.82
N LEU A 212 1.26 19.03 -5.54
CA LEU A 212 2.55 19.31 -4.92
C LEU A 212 3.48 20.06 -5.87
N LEU A 213 3.60 19.62 -7.14
CA LEU A 213 4.43 20.29 -8.15
C LEU A 213 4.05 21.76 -8.33
N GLY A 214 2.75 22.05 -8.42
CA GLY A 214 2.19 23.37 -8.62
C GLY A 214 2.15 24.25 -7.36
N GLY A 215 2.53 23.70 -6.20
CA GLY A 215 2.49 24.44 -4.93
C GLY A 215 1.09 24.67 -4.36
N GLN A 216 0.10 23.94 -4.82
CA GLN A 216 -1.26 23.97 -4.30
C GLN A 216 -1.38 23.29 -2.93
N VAL A 217 -0.44 22.41 -2.61
CA VAL A 217 -0.25 21.81 -1.29
C VAL A 217 1.21 21.96 -0.85
N ASP A 218 1.43 21.95 0.46
CA ASP A 218 2.76 22.18 1.04
C ASP A 218 3.61 20.92 1.09
N ALA A 219 2.97 19.76 1.26
CA ALA A 219 3.61 18.45 1.32
C ALA A 219 2.74 17.36 0.69
N LEU A 220 3.34 16.18 0.49
CA LEU A 220 2.69 14.99 -0.02
C LEU A 220 3.04 13.80 0.87
N PHE A 221 2.05 13.02 1.27
CA PHE A 221 2.24 11.69 1.85
C PHE A 221 2.15 10.64 0.73
N GLU A 222 3.20 9.81 0.57
CA GLU A 222 3.21 8.80 -0.51
C GLU A 222 4.23 7.69 -0.24
N GLN A 223 4.12 6.59 -1.00
CA GLN A 223 5.10 5.53 -1.05
C GLN A 223 6.22 5.89 -2.05
N PRO A 224 7.50 5.58 -1.74
CA PRO A 224 8.63 6.04 -2.56
C PRO A 224 8.59 5.54 -4.00
N GLY A 225 8.15 4.30 -4.22
CA GLY A 225 8.05 3.73 -5.56
C GLY A 225 7.03 4.42 -6.47
N ASP A 226 5.95 4.98 -5.89
CA ASP A 226 4.88 5.60 -6.64
C ASP A 226 5.31 6.96 -7.24
N VAL A 227 6.20 7.65 -6.53
CA VAL A 227 6.75 8.95 -6.94
C VAL A 227 8.17 8.86 -7.51
N ARG A 228 8.68 7.65 -7.79
CA ARG A 228 10.04 7.40 -8.28
C ARG A 228 10.45 8.35 -9.41
N LYS A 229 9.62 8.54 -10.42
CA LYS A 229 9.90 9.45 -11.54
C LYS A 229 10.13 10.91 -11.12
N PHE A 230 9.50 11.35 -10.03
CA PHE A 230 9.69 12.71 -9.50
C PHE A 230 10.95 12.83 -8.66
N LEU A 231 11.35 11.73 -7.98
CA LEU A 231 12.64 11.65 -7.27
C LEU A 231 13.78 11.67 -8.26
N ASP A 232 13.74 10.83 -9.31
CA ASP A 232 14.76 10.76 -10.36
C ASP A 232 14.89 12.07 -11.14
N ALA A 233 13.76 12.77 -11.34
CA ALA A 233 13.75 14.09 -11.99
C ALA A 233 14.15 15.25 -11.05
N GLY A 234 14.49 14.95 -9.78
CA GLY A 234 14.84 15.95 -8.79
C GLY A 234 13.72 16.98 -8.51
N LYS A 235 12.44 16.57 -8.65
CA LYS A 235 11.29 17.45 -8.41
C LYS A 235 10.74 17.32 -7.00
N PHE A 236 10.81 16.14 -6.42
CA PHE A 236 10.43 15.85 -5.04
C PHE A 236 11.63 15.39 -4.24
N LYS A 237 11.63 15.68 -2.95
CA LYS A 237 12.56 15.09 -1.99
C LYS A 237 11.81 14.62 -0.74
N PRO A 238 12.14 13.45 -0.19
CA PRO A 238 11.61 13.00 1.08
C PRO A 238 12.25 13.77 2.24
N ILE A 239 11.44 14.08 3.26
CA ILE A 239 11.89 14.77 4.48
C ILE A 239 11.62 13.98 5.75
N LEU A 240 10.76 12.96 5.70
CA LEU A 240 10.47 12.05 6.80
C LEU A 240 10.13 10.67 6.24
N THR A 241 10.73 9.63 6.81
CA THR A 241 10.40 8.23 6.53
C THR A 241 9.53 7.66 7.65
N ILE A 242 8.40 7.06 7.29
CA ILE A 242 7.49 6.38 8.22
C ILE A 242 7.81 4.88 8.18
N PHE A 243 8.87 4.50 8.85
CA PHE A 243 9.37 3.15 9.00
C PHE A 243 10.25 3.07 10.24
N ASN A 244 10.45 1.86 10.80
CA ASN A 244 11.15 1.69 12.07
C ASN A 244 12.66 1.97 11.97
N GLU A 245 13.23 1.83 10.79
CA GLU A 245 14.64 2.06 10.50
C GLU A 245 14.80 2.85 9.20
N ARG A 246 15.98 3.44 8.98
CA ARG A 246 16.29 4.15 7.74
C ARG A 246 16.61 3.14 6.64
N PRO A 247 15.82 3.07 5.56
CA PRO A 247 16.19 2.27 4.40
C PRO A 247 17.52 2.76 3.82
N SER A 248 18.41 1.85 3.44
CA SER A 248 19.74 2.21 2.90
C SER A 248 19.67 3.17 1.71
N VAL A 249 18.66 3.00 0.86
CA VAL A 249 18.39 3.88 -0.30
C VAL A 249 17.89 5.28 0.10
N PHE A 250 17.54 5.51 1.37
CA PHE A 250 17.10 6.78 1.94
C PHE A 250 17.82 7.06 3.28
N ALA A 251 19.06 6.64 3.45
CA ALA A 251 19.82 6.72 4.70
C ALA A 251 19.93 8.17 5.26
N SER A 252 19.90 9.16 4.40
CA SER A 252 19.93 10.59 4.79
C SER A 252 18.59 11.13 5.30
N VAL A 253 17.47 10.39 5.09
CA VAL A 253 16.14 10.83 5.46
C VAL A 253 15.80 10.29 6.85
N PRO A 254 15.50 11.16 7.85
CA PRO A 254 15.19 10.70 9.19
C PRO A 254 13.87 9.89 9.20
N THR A 255 13.79 8.90 10.09
CA THR A 255 12.55 8.20 10.39
C THR A 255 11.70 8.99 11.38
N HIS A 256 10.42 8.62 11.50
CA HIS A 256 9.56 9.15 12.55
C HIS A 256 10.13 8.86 13.96
N ARG A 257 10.81 7.72 14.14
CA ARG A 257 11.48 7.36 15.40
C ARG A 257 12.68 8.26 15.69
N ASP A 258 13.49 8.61 14.69
CA ASP A 258 14.58 9.58 14.83
C ASP A 258 14.07 10.99 15.28
N MET A 259 12.80 11.26 14.98
CA MET A 259 12.13 12.51 15.38
C MET A 259 11.35 12.38 16.69
N GLY A 260 11.54 11.29 17.45
CA GLY A 260 10.93 11.06 18.76
C GLY A 260 9.46 10.62 18.72
N MET A 261 8.94 10.22 17.56
CA MET A 261 7.57 9.73 17.43
C MET A 261 7.55 8.20 17.63
N SER A 262 6.80 7.73 18.64
CA SER A 262 6.78 6.33 19.08
C SER A 262 5.47 5.62 18.74
N PHE A 263 5.12 5.53 17.46
CA PHE A 263 4.01 4.71 16.96
C PHE A 263 4.52 3.62 16.02
N GLU A 264 3.76 2.54 15.86
CA GLU A 264 4.09 1.52 14.85
C GLU A 264 3.59 1.94 13.48
N PRO A 265 4.46 1.90 12.44
CA PRO A 265 4.06 2.32 11.10
C PRO A 265 3.04 1.34 10.51
N LEU A 266 2.00 1.89 9.90
CA LEU A 266 1.14 1.13 9.01
C LEU A 266 1.83 1.00 7.65
N LEU A 267 1.97 -0.23 7.17
CA LEU A 267 2.60 -0.49 5.88
C LEU A 267 1.56 -0.60 4.77
N ARG A 268 1.88 0.00 3.63
CA ARG A 268 1.12 -0.23 2.40
C ARG A 268 1.45 -1.62 1.87
N PHE A 269 0.44 -2.46 1.63
CA PHE A 269 0.62 -3.65 0.81
C PHE A 269 -0.36 -3.66 -0.36
N ARG A 270 0.03 -4.35 -1.44
CA ARG A 270 -0.76 -4.48 -2.66
C ARG A 270 -0.79 -5.92 -3.10
N GLY A 271 -1.97 -6.38 -3.47
CA GLY A 271 -2.19 -7.77 -3.85
C GLY A 271 -3.23 -7.94 -4.94
N PHE A 272 -3.32 -9.17 -5.39
CA PHE A 272 -4.28 -9.62 -6.38
C PHE A 272 -5.14 -10.71 -5.78
N TYR A 273 -6.43 -10.68 -6.11
CA TYR A 273 -7.43 -11.51 -5.46
C TYR A 273 -8.41 -12.08 -6.48
N VAL A 274 -9.01 -13.20 -6.12
CA VAL A 274 -10.17 -13.77 -6.82
C VAL A 274 -11.31 -13.98 -5.82
N HIS A 275 -12.55 -14.04 -6.29
CA HIS A 275 -13.74 -14.24 -5.46
C HIS A 275 -13.68 -15.60 -4.77
N ALA A 276 -14.05 -15.66 -3.48
CA ALA A 276 -13.97 -16.90 -2.70
C ALA A 276 -14.82 -18.06 -3.28
N ASN A 277 -15.91 -17.71 -3.97
CA ASN A 277 -16.82 -18.67 -4.61
C ASN A 277 -16.39 -19.08 -6.05
N ALA A 278 -15.21 -18.66 -6.52
CA ALA A 278 -14.72 -19.09 -7.83
C ALA A 278 -14.40 -20.59 -7.84
N PRO A 279 -14.56 -21.29 -8.99
CA PRO A 279 -14.27 -22.71 -9.09
C PRO A 279 -12.82 -23.04 -8.67
N ALA A 280 -12.66 -24.04 -7.79
CA ALA A 280 -11.38 -24.34 -7.14
C ALA A 280 -10.23 -24.58 -8.14
N ASN A 281 -10.47 -25.30 -9.22
CA ASN A 281 -9.46 -25.56 -10.25
C ASN A 281 -9.01 -24.27 -10.98
N ARG A 282 -9.91 -23.30 -11.16
CA ARG A 282 -9.57 -21.98 -11.74
C ARG A 282 -8.78 -21.13 -10.75
N VAL A 283 -9.15 -21.17 -9.46
CA VAL A 283 -8.42 -20.50 -8.38
C VAL A 283 -6.99 -21.02 -8.32
N GLU A 284 -6.79 -22.33 -8.32
CA GLU A 284 -5.46 -22.96 -8.27
C GLU A 284 -4.58 -22.49 -9.44
N TRP A 285 -5.14 -22.49 -10.66
CA TRP A 285 -4.41 -22.00 -11.83
C TRP A 285 -4.08 -20.51 -11.73
N LEU A 286 -5.03 -19.68 -11.25
CA LEU A 286 -4.81 -18.24 -11.06
C LEU A 286 -3.74 -17.98 -9.99
N GLN A 287 -3.75 -18.71 -8.87
CA GLN A 287 -2.71 -18.61 -7.85
C GLN A 287 -1.33 -18.89 -8.44
N TRP A 288 -1.19 -20.00 -9.16
CA TRP A 288 0.06 -20.33 -9.84
C TRP A 288 0.44 -19.22 -10.84
N ALA A 289 -0.47 -18.75 -11.68
CA ALA A 289 -0.19 -17.76 -12.71
C ALA A 289 0.30 -16.44 -12.13
N PHE A 290 -0.34 -15.92 -11.07
CA PHE A 290 0.03 -14.66 -10.44
C PHE A 290 1.31 -14.78 -9.58
N GLN A 291 1.46 -15.87 -8.84
CA GLN A 291 2.67 -16.14 -8.06
C GLN A 291 3.89 -16.34 -8.97
N ARG A 292 3.72 -17.07 -10.08
CA ARG A 292 4.78 -17.24 -11.08
C ARG A 292 5.12 -15.95 -11.81
N ALA A 293 4.12 -15.09 -12.08
CA ALA A 293 4.33 -13.76 -12.64
C ALA A 293 5.20 -12.88 -11.74
N TYR A 294 5.04 -12.97 -10.41
CA TYR A 294 5.94 -12.28 -9.48
C TYR A 294 7.40 -12.65 -9.70
N CYS A 295 7.69 -13.89 -10.09
CA CYS A 295 9.05 -14.37 -10.35
C CYS A 295 9.61 -13.97 -11.73
N GLN A 296 8.83 -13.36 -12.61
CA GLN A 296 9.34 -12.96 -13.93
C GLN A 296 10.35 -11.81 -13.81
N ASN A 297 11.42 -11.84 -14.59
CA ASN A 297 12.45 -10.81 -14.58
C ASN A 297 11.88 -9.39 -14.80
N SER A 298 10.88 -9.25 -15.68
CA SER A 298 10.19 -7.98 -15.91
C SER A 298 9.56 -7.43 -14.64
N TYR A 299 8.87 -8.30 -13.88
CA TYR A 299 8.23 -7.90 -12.64
C TYR A 299 9.24 -7.60 -11.53
N GLN A 300 10.32 -8.38 -11.43
CA GLN A 300 11.38 -8.12 -10.46
C GLN A 300 12.09 -6.78 -10.72
N LYS A 301 12.44 -6.49 -11.98
CA LYS A 301 12.98 -5.18 -12.38
C LYS A 301 12.02 -4.04 -12.07
N PHE A 302 10.71 -4.25 -12.28
CA PHE A 302 9.70 -3.28 -11.88
C PHE A 302 9.73 -3.06 -10.36
N ASN A 303 9.73 -4.11 -9.53
CA ASN A 303 9.80 -4.00 -8.08
C ASN A 303 11.08 -3.31 -7.60
N GLU A 304 12.24 -3.63 -8.16
CA GLU A 304 13.51 -2.94 -7.88
C GLU A 304 13.39 -1.43 -8.19
N SER A 305 12.82 -1.10 -9.34
CA SER A 305 12.60 0.30 -9.73
C SER A 305 11.66 1.05 -8.80
N LYS A 306 10.87 0.32 -7.97
CA LYS A 306 9.90 0.85 -7.02
C LYS A 306 10.34 0.75 -5.55
N PHE A 307 11.60 0.43 -5.29
CA PHE A 307 12.15 0.22 -3.94
C PHE A 307 11.44 -0.90 -3.14
N MET A 308 10.83 -1.87 -3.84
CA MET A 308 10.10 -2.97 -3.21
C MET A 308 11.03 -4.10 -2.72
N THR A 309 12.34 -3.92 -2.87
CA THR A 309 13.37 -4.81 -2.31
C THR A 309 13.76 -4.46 -0.88
N VAL A 310 13.33 -3.29 -0.37
CA VAL A 310 13.58 -2.86 1.01
C VAL A 310 12.87 -3.76 2.03
N ILE A 311 11.65 -4.19 1.70
CA ILE A 311 10.85 -5.11 2.51
C ILE A 311 10.54 -6.33 1.65
N ASP A 312 10.69 -7.55 2.19
CA ASP A 312 10.22 -8.75 1.47
C ASP A 312 8.73 -8.62 1.18
N SER A 313 8.43 -8.49 -0.09
CA SER A 313 7.08 -8.16 -0.57
C SER A 313 6.26 -9.38 -0.94
N TYR A 314 6.91 -10.55 -1.18
CA TYR A 314 6.19 -11.74 -1.62
C TYR A 314 5.42 -12.40 -0.48
N ARG A 315 4.11 -12.59 -0.68
CA ARG A 315 3.30 -13.50 0.13
C ARG A 315 2.43 -14.32 -0.81
N ASP A 316 2.52 -15.65 -0.70
CA ASP A 316 1.57 -16.57 -1.28
C ASP A 316 0.19 -16.44 -0.61
N THR A 317 -0.76 -17.25 -1.00
CA THR A 317 -2.13 -17.22 -0.45
C THR A 317 -2.16 -17.35 1.08
N ALA A 318 -1.35 -18.24 1.66
CA ALA A 318 -1.33 -18.47 3.09
C ALA A 318 -0.69 -17.26 3.82
N GLY A 319 0.48 -16.82 3.37
CA GLY A 319 1.17 -15.66 3.92
C GLY A 319 0.37 -14.36 3.73
N ALA A 320 -0.35 -14.24 2.62
CA ALA A 320 -1.24 -13.11 2.36
C ALA A 320 -2.42 -13.06 3.35
N ARG A 321 -3.05 -14.19 3.66
CA ARG A 321 -4.12 -14.25 4.67
C ARG A 321 -3.62 -13.84 6.05
N ILE A 322 -2.42 -14.26 6.45
CA ILE A 322 -1.80 -13.86 7.72
C ILE A 322 -1.60 -12.33 7.73
N LEU A 323 -1.01 -11.76 6.69
CA LEU A 323 -0.77 -10.31 6.58
C LEU A 323 -2.09 -9.52 6.63
N ILE A 324 -3.11 -9.95 5.90
CA ILE A 324 -4.42 -9.30 5.86
C ILE A 324 -5.09 -9.34 7.24
N ASN A 325 -5.12 -10.50 7.91
CA ASN A 325 -5.74 -10.64 9.23
C ASN A 325 -5.01 -9.79 10.29
N ASN A 326 -3.68 -9.77 10.27
CA ASN A 326 -2.89 -8.92 11.15
C ASN A 326 -3.19 -7.43 10.88
N SER A 327 -3.32 -7.04 9.61
CA SER A 327 -3.68 -5.68 9.23
C SER A 327 -5.08 -5.30 9.74
N ILE A 328 -6.08 -6.16 9.59
CA ILE A 328 -7.44 -5.94 10.12
C ILE A 328 -7.39 -5.73 11.63
N ALA A 329 -6.67 -6.59 12.36
CA ALA A 329 -6.51 -6.48 13.81
C ALA A 329 -5.84 -5.15 14.21
N GLN A 330 -4.73 -4.81 13.55
CA GLN A 330 -4.00 -3.55 13.79
C GLN A 330 -4.89 -2.33 13.55
N TYR A 331 -5.67 -2.30 12.46
CA TYR A 331 -6.60 -1.20 12.20
C TYR A 331 -7.70 -1.11 13.27
N ARG A 332 -8.27 -2.23 13.72
CA ARG A 332 -9.28 -2.23 14.81
C ARG A 332 -8.73 -1.63 16.09
N ASP A 333 -7.51 -1.98 16.48
CA ASP A 333 -6.87 -1.44 17.67
C ASP A 333 -6.60 0.07 17.52
N VAL A 334 -6.13 0.48 16.37
CA VAL A 334 -5.92 1.90 16.04
C VAL A 334 -7.23 2.68 16.08
N TYR A 335 -8.31 2.18 15.48
CA TYR A 335 -9.61 2.86 15.46
C TYR A 335 -10.20 2.99 16.87
N LYS A 336 -10.11 1.95 17.70
CA LYS A 336 -10.50 2.02 19.11
C LYS A 336 -9.70 3.08 19.87
N ALA A 337 -8.37 3.13 19.66
CA ALA A 337 -7.51 4.13 20.29
C ALA A 337 -7.85 5.57 19.83
N MET A 338 -8.33 5.72 18.59
CA MET A 338 -8.80 7.00 18.04
C MET A 338 -10.22 7.37 18.46
N GLY A 339 -10.94 6.51 19.16
CA GLY A 339 -12.35 6.71 19.51
C GLY A 339 -13.31 6.65 18.32
N LEU A 340 -12.91 5.96 17.23
CA LEU A 340 -13.80 5.72 16.10
C LEU A 340 -14.77 4.59 16.44
N ASP A 341 -16.02 4.74 16.01
CA ASP A 341 -17.03 3.70 16.14
C ASP A 341 -16.72 2.57 15.14
N VAL A 342 -16.36 1.41 15.65
CA VAL A 342 -16.07 0.19 14.89
C VAL A 342 -17.33 -0.66 14.85
N LYS A 343 -17.95 -0.80 13.68
CA LYS A 343 -19.20 -1.55 13.46
C LYS A 343 -18.96 -3.02 13.18
#